data_bf3ea2ac842271edc97779aebd83f64b
#
_entry.id   bf3ea2ac842271edc97779aebd83f64b
#
_cell.length_a   1.000
_cell.length_b   1.000
_cell.length_c   1.000
_cell.angle_alpha   90.00
_cell.angle_beta   90.00
_cell.angle_gamma   90.00
#
_symmetry.space_group_name_H-M   'P 1'
#
loop_
_entity.id
_entity.type
_entity.pdbx_description
1 polymer ?
#
loop_
_entity_poly.entity_id
_entity_poly.type
_entity_poly.pdbx_seq_one_letter_code
_entity_poly.pdbx_strand_id
1 'polypeptide(L)'
;MSGARGVLGVGLDLVDVGSFAEQLGIVGSAMATETFTPGELAEADAVSRERPADPLARARRLAGRFAAKEAFTKAWSAARLGRAPALSTLRWLDVEVLTDPWGRPFLRPSGDTGAAVLESLGAVEVHLSITHDGPVAAAVVVLAEAGAPSAVDSP
;
A
#
# COMPACT_ATOMS: atom_id res chain seq x y z
N MET A 1 32.30 4.80 -3.07
CA MET A 1 31.42 5.81 -2.43
C MET A 1 29.98 5.39 -2.70
N SER A 2 29.25 4.99 -1.67
CA SER A 2 27.80 4.76 -1.81
C SER A 2 27.15 6.12 -2.00
N GLY A 3 26.69 6.43 -3.21
CA GLY A 3 25.91 7.64 -3.47
C GLY A 3 24.66 7.63 -2.58
N ALA A 4 24.28 8.77 -2.03
CA ALA A 4 23.01 8.91 -1.32
C ALA A 4 21.89 8.54 -2.29
N ARG A 5 21.07 7.57 -1.89
CA ARG A 5 19.90 7.15 -2.68
C ARG A 5 18.90 8.29 -2.70
N GLY A 6 18.49 8.71 -3.89
CA GLY A 6 17.54 9.81 -4.06
C GLY A 6 16.12 9.37 -3.70
N VAL A 7 15.40 10.25 -3.00
CA VAL A 7 13.93 10.12 -2.88
C VAL A 7 13.31 10.52 -4.21
N LEU A 8 12.50 9.64 -4.79
CA LEU A 8 11.82 9.87 -6.06
C LEU A 8 10.44 10.51 -5.87
N GLY A 9 9.71 10.07 -4.85
CA GLY A 9 8.38 10.57 -4.57
C GLY A 9 7.91 10.20 -3.17
N VAL A 10 7.00 11.01 -2.64
CA VAL A 10 6.36 10.83 -1.33
C VAL A 10 4.85 10.93 -1.50
N GLY A 11 4.11 10.02 -0.87
CA GLY A 11 2.66 10.03 -0.81
C GLY A 11 2.17 9.82 0.61
N LEU A 12 1.09 10.49 0.94
CA LEU A 12 0.38 10.38 2.23
C LEU A 12 -1.10 10.22 1.93
N ASP A 13 -1.75 9.35 2.68
CA ASP A 13 -3.19 9.21 2.66
C ASP A 13 -3.77 8.99 4.05
N LEU A 14 -5.01 9.42 4.24
CA LEU A 14 -5.79 9.36 5.47
C LEU A 14 -7.18 8.80 5.16
N VAL A 15 -7.65 7.87 5.98
CA VAL A 15 -8.96 7.22 5.82
C VAL A 15 -9.72 7.29 7.14
N ASP A 16 -10.93 7.83 7.11
CA ASP A 16 -11.87 7.71 8.22
C ASP A 16 -12.42 6.28 8.28
N VAL A 17 -12.15 5.59 9.38
CA VAL A 17 -12.46 4.16 9.55
C VAL A 17 -13.96 3.91 9.58
N GLY A 18 -14.73 4.82 10.16
CA GLY A 18 -16.19 4.69 10.23
C GLY A 18 -16.84 4.77 8.87
N SER A 19 -16.54 5.81 8.11
CA SER A 19 -17.04 5.99 6.74
C SER A 19 -16.57 4.86 5.81
N PHE A 20 -15.35 4.38 6.01
CA PHE A 20 -14.81 3.25 5.24
C PHE A 20 -15.56 1.94 5.57
N ALA A 21 -15.88 1.71 6.84
CA ALA A 21 -16.68 0.55 7.26
C ALA A 21 -18.08 0.57 6.64
N GLU A 22 -18.71 1.74 6.56
CA GLU A 22 -20.01 1.91 5.89
C GLU A 22 -19.93 1.54 4.41
N GLN A 23 -18.91 2.00 3.70
CA GLN A 23 -18.69 1.66 2.28
C GLN A 23 -18.47 0.16 2.06
N LEU A 24 -17.67 -0.47 2.93
CA LEU A 24 -17.46 -1.93 2.88
C LEU A 24 -18.74 -2.73 3.14
N GLY A 25 -19.66 -2.17 3.93
CA GLY A 25 -20.94 -2.79 4.30
C GLY A 25 -22.05 -2.66 3.25
N ILE A 26 -21.84 -1.92 2.17
CA ILE A 26 -22.84 -1.77 1.11
C ILE A 26 -23.10 -3.12 0.44
N VAL A 27 -24.34 -3.60 0.55
CA VAL A 27 -24.76 -4.88 -0.03
C VAL A 27 -24.62 -4.85 -1.56
N GLY A 28 -23.96 -5.88 -2.12
CA GLY A 28 -23.72 -5.99 -3.55
C GLY A 28 -22.53 -5.16 -4.05
N SER A 29 -21.81 -4.45 -3.17
CA SER A 29 -20.59 -3.74 -3.53
C SER A 29 -19.44 -4.72 -3.77
N ALA A 30 -18.73 -4.56 -4.89
CA ALA A 30 -17.48 -5.28 -5.19
C ALA A 30 -16.24 -4.60 -4.60
N MET A 31 -16.41 -3.50 -3.85
CA MET A 31 -15.30 -2.68 -3.36
C MET A 31 -14.21 -3.50 -2.65
N ALA A 32 -14.59 -4.40 -1.75
CA ALA A 32 -13.62 -5.19 -1.01
C ALA A 32 -12.79 -6.11 -1.92
N THR A 33 -13.44 -6.83 -2.83
CA THR A 33 -12.79 -7.82 -3.73
C THR A 33 -12.05 -7.19 -4.91
N GLU A 34 -12.41 -5.97 -5.31
CA GLU A 34 -11.71 -5.21 -6.34
C GLU A 34 -10.51 -4.43 -5.80
N THR A 35 -10.52 -4.15 -4.48
CA THR A 35 -9.47 -3.34 -3.84
C THR A 35 -8.43 -4.19 -3.14
N PHE A 36 -8.84 -5.30 -2.49
CA PHE A 36 -7.96 -6.10 -1.64
C PHE A 36 -7.78 -7.51 -2.16
N THR A 37 -6.55 -8.00 -2.08
CA THR A 37 -6.24 -9.40 -2.41
C THR A 37 -6.89 -10.35 -1.40
N PRO A 38 -7.10 -11.63 -1.77
CA PRO A 38 -7.58 -12.63 -0.82
C PRO A 38 -6.73 -12.72 0.46
N GLY A 39 -5.41 -12.50 0.36
CA GLY A 39 -4.50 -12.48 1.51
C GLY A 39 -4.78 -11.31 2.45
N GLU A 40 -4.96 -10.09 1.92
CA GLU A 40 -5.29 -8.90 2.70
C GLU A 40 -6.65 -9.06 3.41
N LEU A 41 -7.64 -9.64 2.74
CA LEU A 41 -8.96 -9.91 3.32
C LEU A 41 -8.87 -10.95 4.43
N ALA A 42 -8.13 -12.05 4.22
CA ALA A 42 -7.96 -13.10 5.22
C ALA A 42 -7.26 -12.60 6.48
N GLU A 43 -6.25 -11.73 6.36
CA GLU A 43 -5.61 -11.08 7.51
C GLU A 43 -6.57 -10.16 8.28
N ALA A 44 -7.39 -9.38 7.58
CA ALA A 44 -8.37 -8.50 8.22
C ALA A 44 -9.43 -9.30 8.98
N ASP A 45 -9.86 -10.42 8.41
CA ASP A 45 -10.80 -11.35 9.05
C ASP A 45 -10.18 -12.04 10.27
N ALA A 46 -8.87 -12.37 10.24
CA ALA A 46 -8.16 -12.91 11.40
C ALA A 46 -8.12 -11.90 12.55
N VAL A 47 -7.76 -10.64 12.27
CA VAL A 47 -7.74 -9.57 13.28
C VAL A 47 -9.12 -9.35 13.89
N SER A 48 -10.20 -9.44 13.10
CA SER A 48 -11.56 -9.33 13.62
C SER A 48 -11.92 -10.46 14.59
N ARG A 49 -11.49 -11.69 14.29
CA ARG A 49 -11.70 -12.85 15.19
C ARG A 49 -10.90 -12.74 16.49
N GLU A 50 -9.70 -12.18 16.44
CA GLU A 50 -8.85 -11.97 17.62
C GLU A 50 -9.36 -10.82 18.53
N ARG A 51 -10.15 -9.90 17.97
CA ARG A 51 -10.69 -8.72 18.67
C ARG A 51 -12.22 -8.63 18.57
N PRO A 52 -12.95 -9.61 19.08
CA PRO A 52 -14.41 -9.67 18.91
C PRO A 52 -15.15 -8.50 19.58
N ALA A 53 -14.53 -7.83 20.55
CA ALA A 53 -15.09 -6.65 21.22
C ALA A 53 -14.93 -5.36 20.40
N ASP A 54 -14.13 -5.36 19.33
CA ASP A 54 -13.92 -4.20 18.45
C ASP A 54 -14.65 -4.43 17.10
N PRO A 55 -15.87 -3.89 16.92
CA PRO A 55 -16.64 -4.09 15.70
C PRO A 55 -15.99 -3.46 14.45
N LEU A 56 -15.04 -2.55 14.64
CA LEU A 56 -14.31 -1.87 13.56
C LEU A 56 -12.93 -2.49 13.29
N ALA A 57 -12.52 -3.55 13.97
CA ALA A 57 -11.18 -4.13 13.84
C ALA A 57 -10.85 -4.51 12.38
N ARG A 58 -11.78 -5.17 11.68
CA ARG A 58 -11.66 -5.51 10.25
C ARG A 58 -11.54 -4.26 9.39
N ALA A 59 -12.46 -3.32 9.55
CA ALA A 59 -12.48 -2.10 8.75
C ALA A 59 -11.22 -1.26 8.99
N ARG A 60 -10.76 -1.14 10.23
CA ARG A 60 -9.50 -0.43 10.57
C ARG A 60 -8.28 -1.08 9.90
N ARG A 61 -8.21 -2.41 9.87
CA ARG A 61 -7.14 -3.14 9.19
C ARG A 61 -7.14 -2.85 7.68
N LEU A 62 -8.31 -2.91 7.04
CA LEU A 62 -8.46 -2.64 5.60
C LEU A 62 -8.28 -1.15 5.28
N ALA A 63 -8.74 -0.24 6.13
CA ALA A 63 -8.54 1.20 5.96
C ALA A 63 -7.05 1.58 5.91
N GLY A 64 -6.22 0.99 6.80
CA GLY A 64 -4.77 1.18 6.76
C GLY A 64 -4.12 0.66 5.46
N ARG A 65 -4.61 -0.47 4.93
CA ARG A 65 -4.14 -0.99 3.65
C ARG A 65 -4.60 -0.13 2.48
N PHE A 66 -5.83 0.35 2.52
CA PHE A 66 -6.34 1.28 1.51
C PHE A 66 -5.53 2.58 1.49
N ALA A 67 -5.30 3.17 2.66
CA ALA A 67 -4.43 4.35 2.78
C ALA A 67 -3.03 4.10 2.21
N ALA A 68 -2.45 2.91 2.43
CA ALA A 68 -1.14 2.55 1.87
C ALA A 68 -1.15 2.47 0.34
N LYS A 69 -2.19 1.91 -0.27
CA LYS A 69 -2.36 1.82 -1.72
C LYS A 69 -2.52 3.22 -2.35
N GLU A 70 -3.35 4.06 -1.74
CA GLU A 70 -3.52 5.46 -2.16
C GLU A 70 -2.22 6.27 -1.99
N ALA A 71 -1.53 6.13 -0.85
CA ALA A 71 -0.25 6.79 -0.61
C ALA A 71 0.81 6.36 -1.65
N PHE A 72 0.85 5.08 -2.03
CA PHE A 72 1.72 4.58 -3.09
C PHE A 72 1.41 5.25 -4.44
N THR A 73 0.15 5.33 -4.81
CA THR A 73 -0.29 5.99 -6.05
C THR A 73 0.12 7.46 -6.08
N LYS A 74 -0.04 8.17 -4.95
CA LYS A 74 0.39 9.57 -4.80
C LYS A 74 1.91 9.71 -4.89
N ALA A 75 2.68 8.82 -4.25
CA ALA A 75 4.13 8.82 -4.33
C ALA A 75 4.63 8.58 -5.77
N TRP A 76 4.03 7.62 -6.47
CA TRP A 76 4.35 7.34 -7.88
C TRP A 76 4.01 8.51 -8.79
N SER A 77 2.85 9.13 -8.60
CA SER A 77 2.45 10.35 -9.33
C SER A 77 3.42 11.50 -9.06
N ALA A 78 3.81 11.72 -7.81
CA ALA A 78 4.78 12.77 -7.43
C ALA A 78 6.16 12.56 -8.07
N ALA A 79 6.64 11.31 -8.14
CA ALA A 79 7.88 10.94 -8.80
C ALA A 79 7.88 11.22 -10.32
N ARG A 80 6.70 11.41 -10.89
CA ARG A 80 6.48 11.66 -12.33
C ARG A 80 5.91 13.05 -12.63
N LEU A 81 6.15 14.01 -11.74
CA LEU A 81 5.65 15.37 -11.90
C LEU A 81 5.98 15.92 -13.32
N GLY A 82 4.98 16.48 -13.99
CA GLY A 82 5.10 17.00 -15.36
C GLY A 82 5.01 15.96 -16.47
N ARG A 83 4.77 14.68 -16.16
CA ARG A 83 4.56 13.59 -17.13
C ARG A 83 3.11 13.08 -17.05
N ALA A 84 2.60 12.58 -18.17
CA ALA A 84 1.29 11.92 -18.19
C ALA A 84 1.26 10.71 -17.26
N PRO A 85 0.08 10.30 -16.73
CA PRO A 85 -0.06 9.06 -15.95
C PRO A 85 0.55 7.86 -16.68
N ALA A 86 1.24 6.97 -15.94
CA ALA A 86 1.86 5.78 -16.53
C ALA A 86 0.83 4.73 -16.96
N LEU A 87 -0.32 4.71 -16.29
CA LEU A 87 -1.45 3.84 -16.60
C LEU A 87 -2.71 4.67 -16.72
N SER A 88 -3.61 4.30 -17.64
CA SER A 88 -4.95 4.88 -17.75
C SER A 88 -5.84 4.48 -16.58
N THR A 89 -5.64 3.29 -16.05
CA THR A 89 -6.38 2.75 -14.90
C THR A 89 -5.45 1.90 -14.05
N LEU A 90 -5.42 2.19 -12.75
CA LEU A 90 -4.71 1.39 -11.76
C LEU A 90 -5.57 0.20 -11.34
N ARG A 91 -4.96 -0.98 -11.27
CA ARG A 91 -5.59 -2.16 -10.67
C ARG A 91 -5.13 -2.28 -9.21
N TRP A 92 -6.03 -2.06 -8.26
CA TRP A 92 -5.72 -2.10 -6.82
C TRP A 92 -5.13 -3.42 -6.33
N LEU A 93 -5.53 -4.53 -6.95
CA LEU A 93 -5.02 -5.86 -6.63
C LEU A 93 -3.53 -6.03 -6.97
N ASP A 94 -2.99 -5.21 -7.87
CA ASP A 94 -1.57 -5.20 -8.22
C ASP A 94 -0.71 -4.45 -7.21
N VAL A 95 -1.33 -3.76 -6.24
CA VAL A 95 -0.66 -3.01 -5.17
C VAL A 95 -0.96 -3.69 -3.84
N GLU A 96 -0.27 -4.78 -3.54
CA GLU A 96 -0.54 -5.59 -2.36
C GLU A 96 0.23 -5.11 -1.14
N VAL A 97 -0.45 -4.99 0.00
CA VAL A 97 0.17 -4.73 1.30
C VAL A 97 0.33 -6.04 2.06
N LEU A 98 1.55 -6.43 2.27
CA LEU A 98 1.95 -7.64 2.98
C LEU A 98 2.46 -7.31 4.38
N THR A 99 2.57 -8.31 5.22
CA THR A 99 3.12 -8.19 6.57
C THR A 99 4.20 -9.24 6.76
N ASP A 100 5.37 -8.83 7.27
CA ASP A 100 6.45 -9.76 7.57
C ASP A 100 6.16 -10.56 8.87
N PRO A 101 6.98 -11.58 9.21
CA PRO A 101 6.76 -12.39 10.41
C PRO A 101 6.80 -11.60 11.73
N TRP A 102 7.34 -10.40 11.73
CA TRP A 102 7.40 -9.50 12.91
C TRP A 102 6.30 -8.44 12.93
N GLY A 103 5.35 -8.50 11.99
CA GLY A 103 4.21 -7.59 11.92
C GLY A 103 4.47 -6.28 11.17
N ARG A 104 5.62 -6.12 10.50
CA ARG A 104 5.96 -4.90 9.76
C ARG A 104 5.31 -4.92 8.38
N PRO A 105 4.53 -3.89 8.01
CA PRO A 105 3.92 -3.82 6.70
C PRO A 105 4.95 -3.45 5.62
N PHE A 106 4.79 -4.04 4.44
CA PHE A 106 5.49 -3.62 3.24
C PHE A 106 4.56 -3.72 2.03
N LEU A 107 4.87 -2.97 0.99
CA LEU A 107 4.05 -2.88 -0.20
C LEU A 107 4.80 -3.48 -1.40
N ARG A 108 4.10 -4.32 -2.16
CA ARG A 108 4.64 -4.99 -3.35
C ARG A 108 3.77 -4.67 -4.57
N PRO A 109 4.24 -3.78 -5.47
CA PRO A 109 3.65 -3.63 -6.79
C PRO A 109 3.90 -4.89 -7.63
N SER A 110 2.91 -5.33 -8.38
CA SER A 110 2.98 -6.51 -9.24
C SER A 110 2.16 -6.29 -10.52
N GLY A 111 2.11 -7.30 -11.38
CA GLY A 111 1.33 -7.26 -12.62
C GLY A 111 1.67 -6.06 -13.51
N ASP A 112 0.66 -5.51 -14.18
CA ASP A 112 0.83 -4.35 -15.07
C ASP A 112 1.27 -3.10 -14.31
N THR A 113 0.82 -2.94 -13.06
CA THR A 113 1.23 -1.82 -12.21
C THR A 113 2.72 -1.90 -11.88
N GLY A 114 3.21 -3.08 -11.47
CA GLY A 114 4.64 -3.29 -11.18
C GLY A 114 5.52 -3.06 -12.41
N ALA A 115 5.09 -3.54 -13.58
CA ALA A 115 5.78 -3.31 -14.85
C ALA A 115 5.85 -1.81 -15.21
N ALA A 116 4.74 -1.07 -15.06
CA ALA A 116 4.68 0.36 -15.34
C ALA A 116 5.52 1.19 -14.36
N VAL A 117 5.62 0.79 -13.10
CA VAL A 117 6.54 1.41 -12.12
C VAL A 117 7.97 1.23 -12.57
N LEU A 118 8.37 -0.01 -12.91
CA LEU A 118 9.73 -0.32 -13.38
C LEU A 118 10.09 0.44 -14.66
N GLU A 119 9.17 0.51 -15.63
CA GLU A 119 9.38 1.23 -16.90
C GLU A 119 9.53 2.73 -16.66
N SER A 120 8.71 3.32 -15.78
CA SER A 120 8.64 4.76 -15.59
C SER A 120 9.68 5.34 -14.64
N LEU A 121 10.16 4.57 -13.67
CA LEU A 121 11.09 5.00 -12.62
C LEU A 121 12.38 4.16 -12.52
N GLY A 122 12.44 3.01 -13.19
CA GLY A 122 13.47 2.00 -12.94
C GLY A 122 13.19 1.21 -11.66
N ALA A 123 14.22 0.52 -11.15
CA ALA A 123 14.11 -0.21 -9.90
C ALA A 123 13.97 0.75 -8.71
N VAL A 124 12.95 0.55 -7.88
CA VAL A 124 12.65 1.39 -6.72
C VAL A 124 12.59 0.56 -5.44
N GLU A 125 12.99 1.18 -4.34
CA GLU A 125 12.65 0.73 -2.99
C GLU A 125 11.37 1.43 -2.54
N VAL A 126 10.43 0.67 -1.98
CA VAL A 126 9.17 1.19 -1.45
C VAL A 126 9.21 1.11 0.08
N HIS A 127 9.24 2.25 0.72
CA HIS A 127 9.18 2.36 2.17
C HIS A 127 7.75 2.71 2.59
N LEU A 128 7.18 1.94 3.53
CA LEU A 128 5.81 2.07 3.99
C LEU A 128 5.76 2.21 5.50
N SER A 129 4.98 3.16 5.98
CA SER A 129 4.54 3.24 7.37
C SER A 129 3.03 3.42 7.43
N ILE A 130 2.37 2.65 8.31
CA ILE A 130 0.92 2.71 8.56
C ILE A 130 0.71 3.02 10.03
N THR A 131 -0.22 3.91 10.33
CA THR A 131 -0.63 4.23 11.69
C THR A 131 -2.15 4.32 11.81
N HIS A 132 -2.64 4.18 13.04
CA HIS A 132 -4.05 4.36 13.38
C HIS A 132 -4.13 5.20 14.65
N ASP A 133 -4.95 6.21 14.63
CA ASP A 133 -5.25 7.03 15.79
C ASP A 133 -6.73 7.42 15.81
N GLY A 134 -7.42 6.98 16.87
CA GLY A 134 -8.87 7.18 16.99
C GLY A 134 -9.64 6.67 15.77
N PRO A 135 -10.42 7.53 15.10
CA PRO A 135 -11.23 7.16 13.95
C PRO A 135 -10.42 7.10 12.62
N VAL A 136 -9.14 7.40 12.63
CA VAL A 136 -8.34 7.58 11.41
C VAL A 136 -7.31 6.47 11.25
N ALA A 137 -7.19 5.95 10.03
CA ALA A 137 -6.04 5.20 9.54
C ALA A 137 -5.24 6.08 8.58
N ALA A 138 -3.92 6.05 8.67
CA ALA A 138 -3.05 6.82 7.80
C ALA A 138 -1.88 5.97 7.30
N ALA A 139 -1.37 6.32 6.12
CA ALA A 139 -0.17 5.70 5.58
C ALA A 139 0.70 6.74 4.87
N VAL A 140 2.01 6.55 4.98
CA VAL A 140 3.00 7.28 4.18
C VAL A 140 3.81 6.27 3.37
N VAL A 141 4.05 6.62 2.10
CA VAL A 141 4.92 5.88 1.19
C VAL A 141 6.03 6.80 0.70
N VAL A 142 7.25 6.30 0.75
CA VAL A 142 8.41 6.94 0.12
C VAL A 142 8.95 5.99 -0.94
N LEU A 143 9.04 6.46 -2.17
CA LEU A 143 9.75 5.79 -3.25
C LEU A 143 11.17 6.32 -3.31
N ALA A 144 12.14 5.43 -3.30
CA ALA A 144 13.55 5.76 -3.41
C ALA A 144 14.21 4.93 -4.52
N GLU A 145 15.34 5.41 -5.04
CA GLU A 145 16.15 4.66 -5.98
C GLU A 145 16.62 3.34 -5.33
N ALA A 146 16.42 2.21 -6.00
CA ALA A 146 17.00 0.97 -5.51
C ALA A 146 18.52 1.02 -5.58
N GLY A 147 19.18 0.60 -4.50
CA GLY A 147 20.63 0.45 -4.51
C GLY A 147 21.06 -0.64 -5.49
N ALA A 148 22.26 -0.53 -6.05
CA ALA A 148 22.87 -1.65 -6.72
C ALA A 148 22.91 -2.85 -5.75
N PRO A 149 22.61 -4.10 -6.21
CA PRO A 149 22.69 -5.26 -5.35
C PRO A 149 24.08 -5.30 -4.71
N SER A 150 24.12 -5.36 -3.36
CA SER A 150 25.41 -5.48 -2.68
C SER A 150 25.97 -6.86 -3.03
N ALA A 151 27.23 -6.92 -3.42
CA ALA A 151 27.94 -8.15 -3.83
C ALA A 151 28.15 -9.16 -2.66
N VAL A 152 27.38 -9.04 -1.57
CA VAL A 152 27.57 -9.80 -0.33
C VAL A 152 26.55 -10.95 -0.16
N ASP A 153 25.54 -11.05 -1.00
CA ASP A 153 24.55 -12.15 -0.94
C ASP A 153 24.76 -13.17 -2.08
N SER A 154 25.96 -13.74 -2.15
CA SER A 154 26.15 -15.02 -2.82
C SER A 154 26.41 -16.07 -1.73
N PRO A 155 25.62 -17.18 -1.73
CA PRO A 155 25.76 -18.26 -0.75
C PRO A 155 27.10 -18.99 -0.89
#